data_5f269331e72beb420d0e8742b7721dab
#
_entry.id   5f269331e72beb420d0e8742b7721dab
#
_cell.length_a   1.000
_cell.length_b   1.000
_cell.length_c   1.000
_cell.angle_alpha   90.00
_cell.angle_beta   90.00
_cell.angle_gamma   90.00
#
_symmetry.space_group_name_H-M   'P 1'
#
loop_
_entity.id
_entity.type
_entity.pdbx_description
1 polymer ?
#
loop_
_entity_poly.entity_id
_entity_poly.type
_entity_poly.pdbx_seq_one_letter_code
_entity_poly.pdbx_strand_id
1 'polypeptide(L)'
;MNRSIIGISEIVLSVSDLPKMREFYISVLGFPLHSEICSTGEAGQDPNGEPTITFLTIAETDTPLGQDKHPQMLVLIDYLRHVHAKPRFDGHDVRRSTLNHLAFEIGREDYDAEFERLSGLGLNPVKSAFENLNAIAIFFKDPEGNMLELICHQDK
;
A
#
# COMPACT_ATOMS: atom_id res chain seq x y z
N MET A 1 -0.73 -3.60 -31.73
CA MET A 1 0.11 -2.57 -31.07
C MET A 1 0.96 -3.27 -30.03
N ASN A 2 2.29 -3.20 -30.15
CA ASN A 2 3.18 -3.68 -29.08
C ASN A 2 3.10 -2.70 -27.92
N ARG A 3 2.57 -3.14 -26.79
CA ARG A 3 2.60 -2.37 -25.53
C ARG A 3 3.91 -2.70 -24.81
N SER A 4 4.73 -1.69 -24.53
CA SER A 4 5.94 -1.85 -23.72
C SER A 4 5.66 -1.89 -22.21
N ILE A 5 4.52 -1.33 -21.78
CA ILE A 5 4.08 -1.39 -20.38
C ILE A 5 3.41 -2.74 -20.15
N ILE A 6 3.95 -3.52 -19.20
CA ILE A 6 3.49 -4.88 -18.88
C ILE A 6 2.70 -4.94 -17.57
N GLY A 7 2.83 -3.93 -16.68
CA GLY A 7 2.10 -3.89 -15.41
C GLY A 7 2.52 -2.74 -14.52
N ILE A 8 2.01 -2.75 -13.29
CA ILE A 8 2.41 -1.84 -12.21
C ILE A 8 3.47 -2.57 -11.39
N SER A 9 4.67 -2.00 -11.32
CA SER A 9 5.78 -2.52 -10.51
C SER A 9 5.59 -2.18 -9.03
N GLU A 10 5.30 -0.92 -8.77
CA GLU A 10 5.14 -0.42 -7.41
C GLU A 10 4.12 0.72 -7.33
N ILE A 11 3.53 0.87 -6.15
CA ILE A 11 2.74 2.03 -5.75
C ILE A 11 3.51 2.70 -4.61
N VAL A 12 3.82 3.98 -4.73
CA VAL A 12 4.63 4.71 -3.75
C VAL A 12 3.76 5.73 -3.02
N LEU A 13 3.68 5.60 -1.70
CA LEU A 13 3.02 6.54 -0.81
C LEU A 13 4.06 7.42 -0.11
N SER A 14 3.89 8.73 -0.18
CA SER A 14 4.62 9.68 0.65
C SER A 14 4.01 9.70 2.04
N VAL A 15 4.81 9.43 3.07
CA VAL A 15 4.36 9.30 4.46
C VAL A 15 5.13 10.24 5.39
N SER A 16 4.50 10.69 6.45
CA SER A 16 5.12 11.55 7.46
C SER A 16 5.67 10.78 8.67
N ASP A 17 5.10 9.61 8.96
CA ASP A 17 5.50 8.71 10.04
C ASP A 17 5.75 7.31 9.48
N LEU A 18 6.94 7.12 8.89
CA LEU A 18 7.30 5.86 8.25
C LEU A 18 7.22 4.65 9.19
N PRO A 19 7.72 4.70 10.45
CA PRO A 19 7.60 3.56 11.37
C PRO A 19 6.15 3.15 11.63
N LYS A 20 5.27 4.10 11.88
CA LYS A 20 3.85 3.85 12.13
C LYS A 20 3.13 3.27 10.90
N MET A 21 3.41 3.83 9.73
CA MET A 21 2.81 3.35 8.48
C MET A 21 3.31 1.96 8.13
N ARG A 22 4.62 1.71 8.27
CA ARG A 22 5.20 0.38 8.08
C ARG A 22 4.54 -0.65 8.99
N GLU A 23 4.44 -0.36 10.27
CA GLU A 23 3.81 -1.25 11.26
C GLU A 23 2.35 -1.57 10.87
N PHE A 24 1.60 -0.58 10.43
CA PHE A 24 0.22 -0.78 9.98
C PHE A 24 0.14 -1.75 8.80
N TYR A 25 0.90 -1.53 7.74
CA TYR A 25 0.84 -2.37 6.54
C TYR A 25 1.35 -3.79 6.79
N ILE A 26 2.34 -3.98 7.66
CA ILE A 26 2.83 -5.30 8.05
C ILE A 26 1.84 -6.00 8.98
N SER A 27 1.42 -5.35 10.08
CA SER A 27 0.67 -6.02 11.15
C SER A 27 -0.82 -6.08 10.88
N VAL A 28 -1.39 -5.11 10.16
CA VAL A 28 -2.83 -5.07 9.84
C VAL A 28 -3.13 -5.73 8.50
N LEU A 29 -2.35 -5.44 7.46
CA LEU A 29 -2.60 -5.98 6.11
C LEU A 29 -1.75 -7.21 5.79
N GLY A 30 -0.77 -7.56 6.63
CA GLY A 30 0.04 -8.75 6.45
C GLY A 30 1.05 -8.66 5.31
N PHE A 31 1.40 -7.46 4.84
CA PHE A 31 2.36 -7.31 3.75
C PHE A 31 3.77 -7.64 4.22
N PRO A 32 4.44 -8.63 3.62
CA PRO A 32 5.81 -8.96 3.98
C PRO A 32 6.77 -7.79 3.69
N LEU A 33 7.69 -7.55 4.62
CA LEU A 33 8.81 -6.63 4.40
C LEU A 33 9.74 -7.21 3.34
N HIS A 34 9.95 -6.47 2.26
CA HIS A 34 10.91 -6.83 1.22
C HIS A 34 12.30 -6.25 1.54
N SER A 35 12.39 -4.93 1.73
CA SER A 35 13.65 -4.25 2.04
C SER A 35 13.43 -2.84 2.58
N GLU A 36 14.47 -2.28 3.18
CA GLU A 36 14.50 -0.91 3.69
C GLU A 36 15.81 -0.24 3.34
N ILE A 37 15.76 1.07 3.11
CA ILE A 37 16.94 1.88 2.77
C ILE A 37 16.88 3.18 3.55
N CYS A 38 18.02 3.61 4.08
CA CYS A 38 18.23 4.97 4.57
C CYS A 38 18.92 5.82 3.50
N SER A 39 18.30 6.93 3.12
CA SER A 39 18.88 7.87 2.14
C SER A 39 18.53 9.32 2.53
N THR A 40 19.34 9.92 3.39
CA THR A 40 19.08 11.23 4.00
C THR A 40 19.97 12.36 3.48
N GLY A 41 21.05 12.07 2.73
CA GLY A 41 22.03 13.06 2.33
C GLY A 41 22.69 12.81 0.98
N GLU A 42 23.62 13.70 0.60
CA GLU A 42 24.38 13.62 -0.65
C GLU A 42 25.31 12.39 -0.74
N ALA A 43 25.65 11.80 0.39
CA ALA A 43 26.55 10.63 0.47
C ALA A 43 25.88 9.30 0.06
N GLY A 44 24.61 9.31 -0.34
CA GLY A 44 23.90 8.10 -0.76
C GLY A 44 23.26 7.34 0.40
N GLN A 45 23.27 5.99 0.32
CA GLN A 45 22.69 5.14 1.34
C GLN A 45 23.53 5.07 2.60
N ASP A 46 22.88 5.21 3.76
CA ASP A 46 23.50 4.95 5.06
C ASP A 46 22.99 3.59 5.59
N PRO A 47 23.82 2.53 5.58
CA PRO A 47 23.39 1.19 6.01
C PRO A 47 23.13 1.10 7.52
N ASN A 48 23.56 2.08 8.32
CA ASN A 48 23.34 2.13 9.76
C ASN A 48 22.29 3.18 10.16
N GLY A 49 21.74 3.91 9.20
CA GLY A 49 20.72 4.92 9.44
C GLY A 49 19.32 4.33 9.60
N GLU A 50 18.44 5.09 10.24
CA GLU A 50 17.02 4.73 10.28
C GLU A 50 16.43 4.74 8.86
N PRO A 51 15.61 3.76 8.49
CA PRO A 51 14.99 3.70 7.17
C PRO A 51 14.22 4.98 6.83
N THR A 52 14.37 5.42 5.59
CA THR A 52 13.60 6.52 5.01
C THR A 52 12.71 6.08 3.86
N ILE A 53 12.86 4.82 3.45
CA ILE A 53 11.98 4.16 2.49
C ILE A 53 11.87 2.68 2.85
N THR A 54 10.66 2.17 2.78
CA THR A 54 10.31 0.76 3.07
C THR A 54 9.59 0.18 1.86
N PHE A 55 10.02 -0.99 1.42
CA PHE A 55 9.43 -1.77 0.34
C PHE A 55 8.68 -2.95 0.93
N LEU A 56 7.39 -3.07 0.64
CA LEU A 56 6.49 -4.12 1.10
C LEU A 56 5.98 -4.90 -0.11
N THR A 57 5.99 -6.22 -0.05
CA THR A 57 5.42 -7.07 -1.10
C THR A 57 3.90 -7.11 -0.97
N ILE A 58 3.17 -6.76 -2.04
CA ILE A 58 1.70 -6.91 -2.07
C ILE A 58 1.35 -8.35 -2.40
N ALA A 59 1.90 -8.87 -3.50
CA ALA A 59 1.67 -10.24 -3.94
C ALA A 59 2.85 -10.72 -4.80
N GLU A 60 3.11 -12.03 -4.71
CA GLU A 60 3.88 -12.76 -5.72
C GLU A 60 2.91 -13.09 -6.86
N THR A 61 3.23 -12.65 -8.07
CA THR A 61 2.37 -12.89 -9.23
C THR A 61 3.11 -13.69 -10.29
N ASP A 62 2.38 -14.56 -11.00
CA ASP A 62 2.87 -15.24 -12.22
C ASP A 62 2.89 -14.31 -13.43
N THR A 63 2.82 -13.00 -13.21
CA THR A 63 2.96 -12.00 -14.26
C THR A 63 4.42 -11.91 -14.71
N PRO A 64 4.71 -11.33 -15.89
CA PRO A 64 6.08 -11.08 -16.32
C PRO A 64 6.96 -10.37 -15.27
N LEU A 65 6.37 -9.49 -14.44
CA LEU A 65 7.08 -8.83 -13.34
C LEU A 65 7.55 -9.83 -12.27
N GLY A 66 6.67 -10.76 -11.86
CA GLY A 66 7.01 -11.81 -10.90
C GLY A 66 8.03 -12.80 -11.46
N GLN A 67 7.99 -13.11 -12.75
CA GLN A 67 8.96 -13.99 -13.41
C GLN A 67 10.39 -13.43 -13.35
N ASP A 68 10.54 -12.11 -13.42
CA ASP A 68 11.83 -11.44 -13.28
C ASP A 68 12.23 -11.23 -11.80
N LYS A 69 11.55 -11.91 -10.88
CA LYS A 69 11.76 -11.81 -9.43
C LYS A 69 11.53 -10.41 -8.85
N HIS A 70 10.73 -9.60 -9.51
CA HIS A 70 10.32 -8.30 -9.03
C HIS A 70 8.84 -8.37 -8.61
N PRO A 71 8.53 -8.56 -7.31
CA PRO A 71 7.15 -8.60 -6.83
C PRO A 71 6.46 -7.25 -7.03
N GLN A 72 5.14 -7.26 -7.05
CA GLN A 72 4.38 -6.02 -6.92
C GLN A 72 4.55 -5.48 -5.50
N MET A 73 4.91 -4.21 -5.39
CA MET A 73 5.24 -3.61 -4.11
C MET A 73 4.37 -2.40 -3.77
N LEU A 74 4.08 -2.27 -2.49
CA LEU A 74 3.71 -1.00 -1.87
C LEU A 74 4.98 -0.42 -1.25
N VAL A 75 5.30 0.81 -1.62
CA VAL A 75 6.50 1.50 -1.13
C VAL A 75 6.07 2.69 -0.28
N LEU A 76 6.63 2.79 0.91
CA LEU A 76 6.43 3.91 1.81
C LEU A 76 7.70 4.77 1.82
N ILE A 77 7.59 6.05 1.49
CA ILE A 77 8.72 6.96 1.45
C ILE A 77 8.49 8.14 2.40
N ASP A 78 9.40 8.31 3.36
CA ASP A 78 9.38 9.42 4.30
C ASP A 78 9.69 10.74 3.58
N TYR A 79 8.68 11.55 3.31
CA TYR A 79 8.86 12.79 2.56
C TYR A 79 9.57 13.90 3.36
N LEU A 80 9.71 13.74 4.69
CA LEU A 80 10.44 14.69 5.53
C LEU A 80 11.94 14.45 5.52
N ARG A 81 12.37 13.18 5.36
CA ARG A 81 13.76 12.77 5.51
C ARG A 81 14.41 12.26 4.22
N HIS A 82 13.68 11.52 3.39
CA HIS A 82 14.25 10.88 2.21
C HIS A 82 14.70 11.91 1.16
N VAL A 83 15.95 11.82 0.71
CA VAL A 83 16.60 12.80 -0.16
C VAL A 83 15.84 13.06 -1.47
N HIS A 84 15.22 12.05 -2.06
CA HIS A 84 14.47 12.18 -3.31
C HIS A 84 13.00 12.55 -3.13
N ALA A 85 12.46 12.42 -1.92
CA ALA A 85 11.06 12.77 -1.63
C ALA A 85 10.90 14.25 -1.27
N LYS A 86 11.81 14.77 -0.44
CA LYS A 86 11.80 16.18 0.02
C LYS A 86 11.57 17.23 -1.07
N PRO A 87 12.19 17.15 -2.26
CA PRO A 87 12.00 18.17 -3.29
C PRO A 87 10.66 18.06 -4.02
N ARG A 88 9.94 16.94 -3.86
CA ARG A 88 8.73 16.65 -4.64
C ARG A 88 7.46 16.71 -3.83
N PHE A 89 7.59 16.76 -2.49
CA PHE A 89 6.44 16.67 -1.61
C PHE A 89 6.68 17.54 -0.37
N ASP A 90 5.83 18.52 -0.13
CA ASP A 90 5.94 19.49 0.97
C ASP A 90 4.83 19.32 2.02
N GLY A 91 4.07 18.25 1.94
CA GLY A 91 3.01 17.90 2.88
C GLY A 91 1.97 17.00 2.27
N HIS A 92 1.26 16.26 3.12
CA HIS A 92 0.20 15.34 2.73
C HIS A 92 -1.16 15.92 3.09
N ASP A 93 -1.97 16.25 2.09
CA ASP A 93 -3.38 16.59 2.27
C ASP A 93 -4.26 15.59 1.50
N VAL A 94 -4.78 14.59 2.21
CA VAL A 94 -5.64 13.53 1.65
C VAL A 94 -6.80 14.11 0.85
N ARG A 95 -7.36 15.24 1.27
CA ARG A 95 -8.49 15.88 0.60
C ARG A 95 -8.15 16.49 -0.76
N ARG A 96 -6.87 16.71 -1.01
CA ARG A 96 -6.36 17.26 -2.29
C ARG A 96 -5.63 16.21 -3.12
N SER A 97 -5.51 14.99 -2.61
CA SER A 97 -4.92 13.90 -3.36
C SER A 97 -5.78 13.54 -4.56
N THR A 98 -5.14 13.24 -5.67
CA THR A 98 -5.81 12.62 -6.83
C THR A 98 -5.97 11.12 -6.66
N LEU A 99 -5.27 10.51 -5.69
CA LEU A 99 -5.49 9.13 -5.29
C LEU A 99 -6.75 9.07 -4.44
N ASN A 100 -7.79 8.40 -4.94
CA ASN A 100 -9.04 8.22 -4.21
C ASN A 100 -8.92 7.13 -3.15
N HIS A 101 -8.50 5.93 -3.55
CA HIS A 101 -8.25 4.79 -2.66
C HIS A 101 -7.30 3.78 -3.31
N LEU A 102 -6.78 2.86 -2.49
CA LEU A 102 -6.09 1.65 -2.93
C LEU A 102 -6.99 0.45 -2.66
N ALA A 103 -7.29 -0.32 -3.69
CA ALA A 103 -8.08 -1.54 -3.58
C ALA A 103 -7.17 -2.77 -3.66
N PHE A 104 -7.34 -3.67 -2.69
CA PHE A 104 -6.68 -4.98 -2.64
C PHE A 104 -7.74 -6.06 -2.76
N GLU A 105 -7.50 -7.04 -3.62
CA GLU A 105 -8.42 -8.17 -3.79
C GLU A 105 -8.20 -9.21 -2.69
N ILE A 106 -9.30 -9.70 -2.11
CA ILE A 106 -9.31 -10.78 -1.11
C ILE A 106 -10.22 -11.92 -1.58
N GLY A 107 -10.04 -13.10 -1.00
CA GLY A 107 -10.96 -14.20 -1.19
C GLY A 107 -12.36 -13.86 -0.68
N ARG A 108 -13.39 -14.35 -1.38
CA ARG A 108 -14.79 -14.13 -0.94
C ARG A 108 -15.04 -14.73 0.45
N GLU A 109 -14.42 -15.85 0.73
CA GLU A 109 -14.49 -16.56 2.00
C GLU A 109 -13.92 -15.78 3.19
N ASP A 110 -12.99 -14.84 2.93
CA ASP A 110 -12.33 -14.05 3.97
C ASP A 110 -13.09 -12.76 4.32
N TYR A 111 -14.07 -12.36 3.49
CA TYR A 111 -14.71 -11.05 3.58
C TYR A 111 -15.29 -10.71 4.95
N ASP A 112 -16.09 -11.61 5.53
CA ASP A 112 -16.74 -11.35 6.82
C ASP A 112 -15.71 -11.41 7.96
N ALA A 113 -14.75 -12.32 7.90
CA ALA A 113 -13.67 -12.44 8.89
C ALA A 113 -12.79 -11.17 8.90
N GLU A 114 -12.45 -10.65 7.73
CA GLU A 114 -11.68 -9.40 7.61
C GLU A 114 -12.44 -8.19 8.15
N PHE A 115 -13.75 -8.09 7.89
CA PHE A 115 -14.57 -7.02 8.46
C PHE A 115 -14.58 -7.06 9.98
N GLU A 116 -14.80 -8.23 10.59
CA GLU A 116 -14.79 -8.39 12.04
C GLU A 116 -13.39 -8.10 12.63
N ARG A 117 -12.35 -8.58 11.98
CA ARG A 117 -10.96 -8.33 12.40
C ARG A 117 -10.62 -6.83 12.39
N LEU A 118 -10.92 -6.11 11.31
CA LEU A 118 -10.68 -4.68 11.19
C LEU A 118 -11.51 -3.87 12.20
N SER A 119 -12.76 -4.31 12.45
CA SER A 119 -13.62 -3.71 13.48
C SER A 119 -13.02 -3.89 14.88
N GLY A 120 -12.53 -5.09 15.18
CA GLY A 120 -11.87 -5.39 16.46
C GLY A 120 -10.59 -4.58 16.69
N LEU A 121 -9.90 -4.16 15.63
CA LEU A 121 -8.75 -3.26 15.66
C LEU A 121 -9.13 -1.77 15.78
N GLY A 122 -10.44 -1.45 15.81
CA GLY A 122 -10.93 -0.07 15.94
C GLY A 122 -10.79 0.78 14.68
N LEU A 123 -10.63 0.17 13.51
CA LEU A 123 -10.44 0.88 12.24
C LEU A 123 -11.76 1.39 11.62
N ASN A 124 -12.91 1.09 12.24
CA ASN A 124 -14.24 1.52 11.81
C ASN A 124 -14.52 1.21 10.32
N PRO A 125 -14.38 -0.05 9.88
CA PRO A 125 -14.58 -0.41 8.49
C PRO A 125 -16.05 -0.23 8.08
N VAL A 126 -16.27 0.05 6.78
CA VAL A 126 -17.60 0.22 6.17
C VAL A 126 -17.78 -0.76 5.02
N LYS A 127 -18.84 -1.54 5.05
CA LYS A 127 -19.20 -2.44 3.96
C LYS A 127 -19.89 -1.67 2.82
N SER A 128 -19.56 -2.03 1.58
CA SER A 128 -20.19 -1.53 0.35
C SER A 128 -20.49 -2.67 -0.61
N ALA A 129 -21.48 -2.47 -1.49
CA ALA A 129 -21.79 -3.41 -2.56
C ALA A 129 -21.84 -2.68 -3.91
N PHE A 130 -21.29 -3.31 -4.94
CA PHE A 130 -21.22 -2.81 -6.31
C PHE A 130 -21.92 -3.80 -7.24
N GLU A 131 -23.23 -3.62 -7.43
CA GLU A 131 -24.05 -4.53 -8.25
C GLU A 131 -23.55 -4.65 -9.69
N ASN A 132 -23.10 -3.53 -10.28
CA ASN A 132 -22.57 -3.48 -11.64
C ASN A 132 -21.25 -4.25 -11.82
N LEU A 133 -20.50 -4.49 -10.75
CA LEU A 133 -19.26 -5.24 -10.74
C LEU A 133 -19.41 -6.65 -10.17
N ASN A 134 -20.60 -6.98 -9.66
CA ASN A 134 -20.83 -8.19 -8.88
C ASN A 134 -19.81 -8.37 -7.75
N ALA A 135 -19.55 -7.28 -7.02
CA ALA A 135 -18.51 -7.21 -6.01
C ALA A 135 -19.03 -6.61 -4.70
N ILE A 136 -18.38 -6.97 -3.62
CA ILE A 136 -18.55 -6.36 -2.30
C ILE A 136 -17.18 -5.90 -1.78
N ALA A 137 -17.19 -4.86 -0.96
CA ALA A 137 -15.96 -4.28 -0.46
C ALA A 137 -16.08 -3.80 0.99
N ILE A 138 -14.92 -3.67 1.63
CA ILE A 138 -14.72 -3.11 2.96
C ILE A 138 -13.80 -1.92 2.84
N PHE A 139 -14.28 -0.73 3.21
CA PHE A 139 -13.49 0.50 3.22
C PHE A 139 -13.04 0.84 4.63
N PHE A 140 -11.80 1.25 4.77
CA PHE A 140 -11.21 1.74 6.02
C PHE A 140 -10.02 2.66 5.72
N LYS A 141 -9.39 3.22 6.75
CA LYS A 141 -8.28 4.15 6.58
C LYS A 141 -7.01 3.63 7.22
N ASP A 142 -5.88 3.95 6.57
CA ASP A 142 -4.58 3.83 7.20
C ASP A 142 -4.33 4.95 8.23
N PRO A 143 -3.23 4.91 9.01
CA PRO A 143 -2.96 5.90 10.06
C PRO A 143 -2.79 7.34 9.58
N GLU A 144 -2.48 7.56 8.31
CA GLU A 144 -2.38 8.90 7.70
C GLU A 144 -3.63 9.32 6.92
N GLY A 145 -4.68 8.48 6.95
CA GLY A 145 -6.00 8.81 6.40
C GLY A 145 -6.18 8.43 4.94
N ASN A 146 -5.24 7.72 4.31
CA ASN A 146 -5.47 7.18 2.98
C ASN A 146 -6.60 6.16 3.03
N MET A 147 -7.51 6.23 2.05
CA MET A 147 -8.60 5.28 1.93
C MET A 147 -8.09 3.97 1.34
N LEU A 148 -8.40 2.88 2.01
CA LEU A 148 -8.10 1.52 1.60
C LEU A 148 -9.41 0.76 1.35
N GLU A 149 -9.37 -0.19 0.44
CA GLU A 149 -10.47 -1.06 0.09
C GLU A 149 -9.98 -2.52 0.05
N LEU A 150 -10.69 -3.40 0.74
CA LEU A 150 -10.62 -4.84 0.49
C LEU A 150 -11.84 -5.22 -0.33
N ILE A 151 -11.62 -5.71 -1.54
CA ILE A 151 -12.69 -6.04 -2.49
C ILE A 151 -12.66 -7.52 -2.84
N CYS A 152 -13.82 -8.13 -2.98
CA CYS A 152 -13.96 -9.46 -3.55
C CYS A 152 -15.15 -9.53 -4.50
N HIS A 153 -15.03 -10.37 -5.52
CA HIS A 153 -16.11 -10.64 -6.45
C HIS A 153 -17.03 -11.73 -5.88
N GLN A 154 -18.32 -11.59 -6.11
CA GLN A 154 -19.28 -12.62 -5.76
C GLN A 154 -19.31 -13.66 -6.89
N ASP A 155 -19.47 -14.91 -6.53
CA ASP A 155 -19.69 -15.98 -7.51
C ASP A 155 -20.95 -15.68 -8.34
N LYS A 156 -20.86 -15.96 -9.64
CA LYS A 156 -21.97 -15.77 -10.57
C LYS A 156 -23.05 -16.82 -10.37
#